data_84e42dfd52d9fa88a5d1ea1b5edb9ed8
#
_entry.id   84e42dfd52d9fa88a5d1ea1b5edb9ed8
#
_cell.length_a   1.000
_cell.length_b   1.000
_cell.length_c   1.000
_cell.angle_alpha   90.00
_cell.angle_beta   90.00
_cell.angle_gamma   90.00
#
_symmetry.space_group_name_H-M   'P 1'
#
loop_
_entity.id
_entity.type
_entity.pdbx_description
1 polymer ?
#
loop_
_entity_poly.entity_id
_entity_poly.type
_entity_poly.pdbx_seq_one_letter_code
_entity_poly.pdbx_strand_id
1 'polypeptide(L)'
;MAPFGITPYFYSMNEVKPIKRSVHLQPLSREHHDGLLFVWKIRQGLSNHTNIEKLKEFTGWFWRNHIKPHFFQEEKILLPFLPASHPMSLQLKNEHDYIRELILTIDREADRYDFIRLVNLIETHIRFEERELFQYLEQHLSEKDMMEIYEQLEKHPVACEEKWNDEFWLKETAK
;
A
#
# COMPACT_ATOMS: atom_id res chain seq x y z
N MET A 1 -12.72 -24.23 -52.34
CA MET A 1 -13.18 -23.75 -51.03
C MET A 1 -12.28 -24.35 -49.96
N ALA A 2 -11.36 -23.58 -49.43
CA ALA A 2 -10.46 -24.00 -48.36
C ALA A 2 -11.01 -23.46 -47.03
N PRO A 3 -11.00 -24.24 -45.92
CA PRO A 3 -11.49 -23.77 -44.65
C PRO A 3 -10.46 -22.87 -43.96
N PHE A 4 -10.94 -21.74 -43.47
CA PHE A 4 -10.18 -20.80 -42.64
C PHE A 4 -9.75 -21.49 -41.36
N GLY A 5 -8.43 -21.68 -41.18
CA GLY A 5 -7.83 -22.12 -39.93
C GLY A 5 -7.80 -20.97 -38.94
N ILE A 6 -8.56 -21.10 -37.84
CA ILE A 6 -8.49 -20.23 -36.69
C ILE A 6 -7.28 -20.68 -35.88
N THR A 7 -6.20 -19.89 -35.90
CA THR A 7 -5.04 -20.08 -35.04
C THR A 7 -5.44 -19.65 -33.62
N PRO A 8 -5.36 -20.51 -32.59
CA PRO A 8 -5.60 -20.05 -31.23
C PRO A 8 -4.45 -19.14 -30.81
N TYR A 9 -4.76 -17.89 -30.51
CA TYR A 9 -3.86 -17.00 -29.79
C TYR A 9 -3.63 -17.58 -28.39
N PHE A 10 -2.53 -18.28 -28.24
CA PHE A 10 -2.00 -18.58 -26.90
C PHE A 10 -1.58 -17.25 -26.26
N TYR A 11 -2.43 -16.73 -25.40
CA TYR A 11 -2.05 -15.73 -24.42
C TYR A 11 -0.99 -16.40 -23.52
N SER A 12 0.27 -16.07 -23.75
CA SER A 12 1.34 -16.44 -22.83
C SER A 12 1.02 -15.74 -21.51
N MET A 13 0.46 -16.49 -20.57
CA MET A 13 0.43 -16.07 -19.18
C MET A 13 1.89 -16.04 -18.73
N ASN A 14 2.51 -14.86 -18.81
CA ASN A 14 3.78 -14.64 -18.14
C ASN A 14 3.55 -14.98 -16.67
N GLU A 15 4.13 -16.08 -16.21
CA GLU A 15 4.18 -16.43 -14.78
C GLU A 15 4.80 -15.23 -14.07
N VAL A 16 3.99 -14.51 -13.31
CA VAL A 16 4.47 -13.42 -12.47
C VAL A 16 5.27 -14.09 -11.37
N LYS A 17 6.59 -14.17 -11.57
CA LYS A 17 7.49 -14.72 -10.55
C LYS A 17 7.36 -13.90 -9.27
N PRO A 18 7.31 -14.55 -8.09
CA PRO A 18 7.31 -13.84 -6.82
C PRO A 18 8.52 -12.91 -6.75
N ILE A 19 8.29 -11.67 -6.34
CA ILE A 19 9.37 -10.70 -6.13
C ILE A 19 10.16 -11.14 -4.90
N LYS A 20 11.47 -11.41 -5.08
CA LYS A 20 12.36 -11.68 -3.96
C LYS A 20 12.91 -10.36 -3.45
N ARG A 21 12.32 -9.83 -2.39
CA ARG A 21 12.73 -8.57 -1.75
C ARG A 21 14.06 -8.73 -1.01
N SER A 22 14.95 -7.71 -1.15
CA SER A 22 16.15 -7.59 -0.31
C SER A 22 15.76 -7.56 1.17
N VAL A 23 16.57 -8.19 2.00
CA VAL A 23 16.37 -8.20 3.46
C VAL A 23 16.26 -6.78 4.04
N HIS A 24 16.95 -5.81 3.43
CA HIS A 24 17.01 -4.42 3.87
C HIS A 24 15.67 -3.67 3.71
N LEU A 25 14.84 -4.04 2.72
CA LEU A 25 13.53 -3.43 2.47
C LEU A 25 12.36 -4.31 2.93
N GLN A 26 12.63 -5.50 3.48
CA GLN A 26 11.58 -6.36 4.02
C GLN A 26 10.71 -5.73 5.13
N PRO A 27 11.24 -4.83 6.01
CA PRO A 27 10.37 -4.12 6.96
C PRO A 27 9.23 -3.39 6.27
N LEU A 28 9.53 -2.55 5.26
CA LEU A 28 8.52 -1.83 4.47
C LEU A 28 7.54 -2.77 3.74
N SER A 29 8.05 -3.83 3.10
CA SER A 29 7.17 -4.82 2.44
C SER A 29 6.23 -5.55 3.40
N ARG A 30 6.62 -5.77 4.67
CA ARG A 30 5.71 -6.32 5.69
C ARG A 30 4.60 -5.34 6.04
N GLU A 31 4.92 -4.04 6.14
CA GLU A 31 3.94 -2.98 6.38
C GLU A 31 2.98 -2.82 5.20
N HIS A 32 3.46 -3.02 3.97
CA HIS A 32 2.60 -3.11 2.78
C HIS A 32 1.58 -4.24 2.86
N HIS A 33 1.94 -5.37 3.45
CA HIS A 33 0.97 -6.45 3.69
C HIS A 33 -0.18 -5.99 4.57
N ASP A 34 0.10 -5.24 5.64
CA ASP A 34 -0.92 -4.65 6.51
C ASP A 34 -1.77 -3.61 5.75
N GLY A 35 -1.15 -2.81 4.88
CA GLY A 35 -1.84 -1.88 3.98
C GLY A 35 -2.81 -2.59 3.03
N LEU A 36 -2.40 -3.70 2.42
CA LEU A 36 -3.27 -4.50 1.55
C LEU A 36 -4.39 -5.19 2.35
N LEU A 37 -4.13 -5.59 3.59
CA LEU A 37 -5.15 -6.12 4.47
C LEU A 37 -6.19 -5.05 4.86
N PHE A 38 -5.75 -3.81 5.11
CA PHE A 38 -6.63 -2.66 5.29
C PHE A 38 -7.53 -2.45 4.07
N VAL A 39 -6.97 -2.45 2.86
CA VAL A 39 -7.71 -2.34 1.59
C VAL A 39 -8.79 -3.41 1.51
N TRP A 40 -8.43 -4.65 1.81
CA TRP A 40 -9.39 -5.76 1.80
C TRP A 40 -10.51 -5.56 2.84
N LYS A 41 -10.16 -5.18 4.08
CA LYS A 41 -11.14 -4.95 5.16
C LYS A 41 -12.15 -3.86 4.81
N ILE A 42 -11.69 -2.74 4.27
CA ILE A 42 -12.59 -1.65 3.82
C ILE A 42 -13.50 -2.14 2.69
N ARG A 43 -12.97 -2.86 1.69
CA ARG A 43 -13.78 -3.43 0.61
C ARG A 43 -14.86 -4.39 1.13
N GLN A 44 -14.52 -5.24 2.09
CA GLN A 44 -15.49 -6.12 2.73
C GLN A 44 -16.55 -5.32 3.52
N GLY A 45 -16.14 -4.33 4.29
CA GLY A 45 -17.07 -3.45 5.00
C GLY A 45 -18.03 -2.72 4.06
N LEU A 46 -17.54 -2.22 2.94
CA LEU A 46 -18.38 -1.64 1.89
C LEU A 46 -19.38 -2.67 1.32
N SER A 47 -18.93 -3.88 1.04
CA SER A 47 -19.79 -4.97 0.55
C SER A 47 -20.83 -5.41 1.58
N ASN A 48 -20.49 -5.39 2.86
CA ASN A 48 -21.37 -5.74 3.96
C ASN A 48 -22.32 -4.58 4.36
N HIS A 49 -22.31 -3.45 3.64
CA HIS A 49 -23.07 -2.25 3.97
C HIS A 49 -22.79 -1.69 5.37
N THR A 50 -21.55 -1.87 5.85
CA THR A 50 -21.12 -1.31 7.14
C THR A 50 -21.38 0.19 7.21
N ASN A 51 -21.74 0.66 8.41
CA ASN A 51 -21.98 2.08 8.65
C ASN A 51 -20.75 2.92 8.29
N ILE A 52 -20.96 4.05 7.64
CA ILE A 52 -19.91 4.98 7.20
C ILE A 52 -19.05 5.46 8.38
N GLU A 53 -19.64 5.79 9.52
CA GLU A 53 -18.90 6.24 10.69
C GLU A 53 -17.92 5.16 11.20
N LYS A 54 -18.32 3.90 11.17
CA LYS A 54 -17.43 2.79 11.54
C LYS A 54 -16.25 2.65 10.58
N LEU A 55 -16.48 2.76 9.28
CA LEU A 55 -15.42 2.76 8.26
C LEU A 55 -14.46 3.95 8.45
N LYS A 56 -15.01 5.12 8.79
CA LYS A 56 -14.26 6.34 9.10
C LYS A 56 -13.37 6.16 10.33
N GLU A 57 -13.94 5.67 11.43
CA GLU A 57 -13.19 5.39 12.67
C GLU A 57 -12.03 4.42 12.42
N PHE A 58 -12.29 3.31 11.70
CA PHE A 58 -11.25 2.34 11.35
C PHE A 58 -10.17 2.96 10.45
N THR A 59 -10.56 3.75 9.45
CA THR A 59 -9.61 4.44 8.57
C THR A 59 -8.74 5.41 9.34
N GLY A 60 -9.32 6.20 10.25
CA GLY A 60 -8.58 7.12 11.12
C GLY A 60 -7.64 6.41 12.09
N TRP A 61 -8.06 5.27 12.64
CA TRP A 61 -7.20 4.42 13.46
C TRP A 61 -6.03 3.86 12.65
N PHE A 62 -6.30 3.28 11.47
CA PHE A 62 -5.25 2.68 10.61
C PHE A 62 -4.28 3.74 10.09
N TRP A 63 -4.78 4.94 9.76
CA TRP A 63 -3.93 6.07 9.40
C TRP A 63 -2.91 6.41 10.49
N ARG A 64 -3.37 6.58 11.72
CA ARG A 64 -2.49 6.98 12.83
C ARG A 64 -1.46 5.93 13.20
N ASN A 65 -1.85 4.67 13.14
CA ASN A 65 -1.05 3.58 13.67
C ASN A 65 -0.19 2.86 12.62
N HIS A 66 -0.55 2.97 11.34
CA HIS A 66 0.13 2.24 10.25
C HIS A 66 0.59 3.17 9.13
N ILE A 67 -0.31 3.85 8.40
CA ILE A 67 0.07 4.59 7.18
C ILE A 67 0.96 5.79 7.49
N LYS A 68 0.62 6.60 8.49
CA LYS A 68 1.37 7.81 8.81
C LYS A 68 2.83 7.52 9.25
N PRO A 69 3.10 6.57 10.17
CA PRO A 69 4.48 6.20 10.50
C PRO A 69 5.22 5.53 9.33
N HIS A 70 4.56 4.73 8.51
CA HIS A 70 5.11 4.16 7.29
C HIS A 70 5.54 5.24 6.30
N PHE A 71 4.71 6.22 5.99
CA PHE A 71 5.07 7.37 5.15
C PHE A 71 6.24 8.17 5.72
N PHE A 72 6.36 8.27 7.06
CA PHE A 72 7.53 8.88 7.67
C PHE A 72 8.81 8.10 7.35
N GLN A 73 8.79 6.77 7.44
CA GLN A 73 9.96 5.95 7.09
C GLN A 73 10.36 6.19 5.63
N GLU A 74 9.43 6.18 4.71
CA GLU A 74 9.73 6.37 3.29
C GLU A 74 10.25 7.76 2.98
N GLU A 75 9.60 8.79 3.49
CA GLU A 75 9.98 10.19 3.22
C GLU A 75 11.27 10.62 3.92
N LYS A 76 11.57 10.08 5.10
CA LYS A 76 12.70 10.52 5.93
C LYS A 76 13.89 9.57 5.90
N ILE A 77 13.65 8.29 5.61
CA ILE A 77 14.70 7.27 5.60
C ILE A 77 15.03 6.85 4.18
N LEU A 78 14.02 6.57 3.34
CA LEU A 78 14.23 6.02 2.00
C LEU A 78 14.54 7.09 0.95
N LEU A 79 13.69 8.14 0.85
CA LEU A 79 13.84 9.18 -0.17
C LEU A 79 15.15 9.98 -0.13
N PRO A 80 15.85 10.19 1.00
CA PRO A 80 17.15 10.83 1.01
C PRO A 80 18.22 10.16 0.13
N PHE A 81 18.04 8.87 -0.20
CA PHE A 81 18.94 8.13 -1.10
C PHE A 81 18.62 8.33 -2.58
N LEU A 82 17.58 9.10 -2.90
CA LEU A 82 17.22 9.50 -4.26
C LEU A 82 17.29 11.02 -4.44
N PRO A 83 17.70 11.51 -5.63
CA PRO A 83 17.57 12.94 -5.92
C PRO A 83 16.12 13.42 -5.73
N ALA A 84 15.93 14.60 -5.15
CA ALA A 84 14.60 15.16 -4.94
C ALA A 84 13.80 15.37 -6.25
N SER A 85 14.51 15.56 -7.37
CA SER A 85 13.94 15.69 -8.71
C SER A 85 13.74 14.35 -9.44
N HIS A 86 14.10 13.22 -8.80
CA HIS A 86 13.91 11.91 -9.42
C HIS A 86 12.42 11.64 -9.62
N PRO A 87 11.98 11.13 -10.80
CA PRO A 87 10.57 10.90 -11.09
C PRO A 87 9.85 10.07 -10.01
N MET A 88 10.50 9.02 -9.51
CA MET A 88 9.93 8.16 -8.45
C MET A 88 9.82 8.90 -7.11
N SER A 89 10.76 9.81 -6.77
CA SER A 89 10.65 10.65 -5.56
C SER A 89 9.47 11.60 -5.64
N LEU A 90 9.23 12.18 -6.80
CA LEU A 90 8.10 13.06 -7.04
C LEU A 90 6.78 12.28 -7.03
N GLN A 91 6.74 11.11 -7.66
CA GLN A 91 5.56 10.25 -7.67
C GLN A 91 5.18 9.83 -6.25
N LEU A 92 6.13 9.30 -5.46
CA LEU A 92 5.90 8.90 -4.08
C LEU A 92 5.26 10.03 -3.26
N LYS A 93 5.88 11.22 -3.29
CA LYS A 93 5.37 12.38 -2.55
C LYS A 93 3.98 12.79 -2.98
N ASN A 94 3.72 12.83 -4.28
CA ASN A 94 2.41 13.19 -4.81
C ASN A 94 1.34 12.18 -4.38
N GLU A 95 1.63 10.88 -4.44
CA GLU A 95 0.70 9.84 -4.02
C GLU A 95 0.44 9.90 -2.50
N HIS A 96 1.47 10.13 -1.68
CA HIS A 96 1.32 10.37 -0.24
C HIS A 96 0.42 11.58 0.05
N ASP A 97 0.61 12.69 -0.67
CA ASP A 97 -0.20 13.90 -0.48
C ASP A 97 -1.67 13.64 -0.86
N TYR A 98 -1.93 12.93 -1.96
CA TYR A 98 -3.29 12.54 -2.33
C TYR A 98 -3.94 11.61 -1.30
N ILE A 99 -3.21 10.66 -0.75
CA ILE A 99 -3.71 9.77 0.31
C ILE A 99 -4.04 10.60 1.56
N ARG A 100 -3.15 11.52 1.97
CA ARG A 100 -3.39 12.42 3.12
C ARG A 100 -4.64 13.27 2.93
N GLU A 101 -4.78 13.91 1.76
CA GLU A 101 -5.94 14.74 1.45
C GLU A 101 -7.24 13.94 1.49
N LEU A 102 -7.23 12.72 0.94
CA LEU A 102 -8.42 11.88 0.92
C LEU A 102 -8.80 11.38 2.32
N ILE A 103 -7.81 11.05 3.16
CA ILE A 103 -8.05 10.70 4.57
C ILE A 103 -8.64 11.89 5.34
N LEU A 104 -8.14 13.11 5.11
CA LEU A 104 -8.71 14.33 5.70
C LEU A 104 -10.13 14.61 5.22
N THR A 105 -10.44 14.31 3.97
CA THR A 105 -11.79 14.41 3.41
C THR A 105 -12.72 13.42 4.09
N ILE A 106 -12.31 12.16 4.19
CA ILE A 106 -13.05 11.11 4.89
C ILE A 106 -13.30 11.48 6.36
N ASP A 107 -12.33 12.05 7.04
CA ASP A 107 -12.49 12.47 8.45
C ASP A 107 -13.53 13.58 8.64
N ARG A 108 -13.66 14.48 7.67
CA ARG A 108 -14.64 15.58 7.73
C ARG A 108 -16.02 15.17 7.26
N GLU A 109 -16.11 14.64 6.06
CA GLU A 109 -17.39 14.42 5.37
C GLU A 109 -17.25 13.24 4.39
N ALA A 110 -17.31 12.01 4.93
CA ALA A 110 -17.12 10.81 4.14
C ALA A 110 -18.38 10.35 3.42
N ASP A 111 -18.23 9.94 2.18
CA ASP A 111 -19.17 9.08 1.50
C ASP A 111 -18.55 7.71 1.14
N ARG A 112 -19.36 6.78 0.62
CA ARG A 112 -18.88 5.45 0.24
C ARG A 112 -17.87 5.49 -0.90
N TYR A 113 -17.97 6.49 -1.77
CA TYR A 113 -17.10 6.63 -2.93
C TYR A 113 -15.68 7.05 -2.51
N ASP A 114 -15.53 7.85 -1.46
CA ASP A 114 -14.24 8.26 -0.93
C ASP A 114 -13.43 7.07 -0.42
N PHE A 115 -14.09 6.10 0.25
CA PHE A 115 -13.43 4.86 0.64
C PHE A 115 -12.99 4.01 -0.56
N ILE A 116 -13.80 3.94 -1.63
CA ILE A 116 -13.41 3.24 -2.87
C ILE A 116 -12.18 3.90 -3.49
N ARG A 117 -12.14 5.22 -3.54
CA ARG A 117 -10.98 5.97 -4.04
C ARG A 117 -9.75 5.71 -3.19
N LEU A 118 -9.89 5.78 -1.87
CA LEU A 118 -8.79 5.56 -0.93
C LEU A 118 -8.15 4.18 -1.10
N VAL A 119 -8.95 3.12 -1.12
CA VAL A 119 -8.42 1.76 -1.22
C VAL A 119 -7.77 1.49 -2.58
N ASN A 120 -8.30 2.07 -3.66
CA ASN A 120 -7.68 1.95 -4.98
C ASN A 120 -6.35 2.71 -5.03
N LEU A 121 -6.28 3.90 -4.45
CA LEU A 121 -5.06 4.70 -4.40
C LEU A 121 -3.97 4.00 -3.58
N ILE A 122 -4.29 3.51 -2.38
CA ILE A 122 -3.34 2.76 -1.52
C ILE A 122 -2.85 1.50 -2.24
N GLU A 123 -3.73 0.72 -2.86
CA GLU A 123 -3.32 -0.49 -3.57
C GLU A 123 -2.39 -0.17 -4.76
N THR A 124 -2.68 0.88 -5.52
CA THR A 124 -1.85 1.30 -6.65
C THR A 124 -0.49 1.81 -6.18
N HIS A 125 -0.47 2.58 -5.12
CA HIS A 125 0.71 3.10 -4.46
C HIS A 125 1.66 1.97 -3.99
N ILE A 126 1.15 1.02 -3.22
CA ILE A 126 1.93 -0.15 -2.78
C ILE A 126 2.50 -0.92 -4.00
N ARG A 127 1.72 -1.06 -5.07
CA ARG A 127 2.21 -1.75 -6.29
C ARG A 127 3.34 -0.98 -6.97
N PHE A 128 3.26 0.33 -7.04
CA PHE A 128 4.34 1.16 -7.56
C PHE A 128 5.62 0.96 -6.73
N GLU A 129 5.53 1.02 -5.43
CA GLU A 129 6.69 0.85 -4.56
C GLU A 129 7.31 -0.54 -4.68
N GLU A 130 6.51 -1.58 -4.59
CA GLU A 130 6.99 -2.94 -4.66
C GLU A 130 7.59 -3.31 -6.03
N ARG A 131 7.02 -2.81 -7.11
CA ARG A 131 7.40 -3.24 -8.47
C ARG A 131 8.39 -2.32 -9.16
N GLU A 132 8.47 -1.06 -8.74
CA GLU A 132 9.29 -0.06 -9.41
C GLU A 132 10.30 0.56 -8.46
N LEU A 133 9.85 1.26 -7.40
CA LEU A 133 10.74 1.99 -6.50
C LEU A 133 11.72 1.08 -5.78
N PHE A 134 11.26 0.05 -5.11
CA PHE A 134 12.13 -0.84 -4.33
C PHE A 134 13.10 -1.62 -5.22
N GLN A 135 12.65 -2.06 -6.40
CA GLN A 135 13.54 -2.71 -7.36
C GLN A 135 14.61 -1.74 -7.88
N TYR A 136 14.24 -0.49 -8.12
CA TYR A 136 15.20 0.53 -8.52
C TYR A 136 16.26 0.74 -7.44
N LEU A 137 15.87 0.88 -6.18
CA LEU A 137 16.80 1.03 -5.06
C LEU A 137 17.74 -0.18 -4.92
N GLU A 138 17.18 -1.39 -4.97
CA GLU A 138 17.96 -2.64 -4.91
C GLU A 138 18.99 -2.77 -6.03
N GLN A 139 18.76 -2.16 -7.19
CA GLN A 139 19.66 -2.21 -8.34
C GLN A 139 20.70 -1.08 -8.37
N HIS A 140 20.43 0.06 -7.75
CA HIS A 140 21.24 1.27 -7.92
C HIS A 140 21.95 1.72 -6.63
N LEU A 141 21.49 1.33 -5.46
CA LEU A 141 22.15 1.67 -4.21
C LEU A 141 23.25 0.69 -3.88
N SER A 142 24.30 1.19 -3.21
CA SER A 142 25.36 0.34 -2.68
C SER A 142 24.86 -0.51 -1.50
N GLU A 143 25.51 -1.63 -1.22
CA GLU A 143 25.21 -2.45 -0.04
C GLU A 143 25.30 -1.65 1.26
N LYS A 144 26.23 -0.69 1.33
CA LYS A 144 26.37 0.22 2.46
C LYS A 144 25.13 1.10 2.64
N ASP A 145 24.61 1.68 1.56
CA ASP A 145 23.40 2.53 1.61
C ASP A 145 22.18 1.71 2.01
N MET A 146 22.05 0.49 1.45
CA MET A 146 20.98 -0.43 1.79
C MET A 146 21.02 -0.86 3.27
N MET A 147 22.20 -1.08 3.80
CA MET A 147 22.43 -1.38 5.23
C MET A 147 22.03 -0.18 6.10
N GLU A 148 22.39 1.04 5.71
CA GLU A 148 22.04 2.26 6.43
C GLU A 148 20.52 2.47 6.46
N ILE A 149 19.83 2.25 5.34
CA ILE A 149 18.37 2.27 5.28
C ILE A 149 17.79 1.27 6.29
N TYR A 150 18.24 0.03 6.26
CA TYR A 150 17.75 -1.02 7.16
C TYR A 150 17.92 -0.67 8.63
N GLU A 151 19.12 -0.19 9.02
CA GLU A 151 19.39 0.23 10.40
C GLU A 151 18.49 1.38 10.87
N GLN A 152 18.15 2.31 9.98
CA GLN A 152 17.22 3.39 10.30
C GLN A 152 15.78 2.91 10.42
N LEU A 153 15.34 1.99 9.56
CA LEU A 153 14.02 1.37 9.65
C LEU A 153 13.86 0.61 10.98
N GLU A 154 14.86 -0.16 11.40
CA GLU A 154 14.86 -0.89 12.67
C GLU A 154 14.81 0.05 13.91
N LYS A 155 15.33 1.28 13.79
CA LYS A 155 15.24 2.31 14.85
C LYS A 155 13.88 3.00 14.92
N HIS A 156 13.10 2.94 13.85
CA HIS A 156 11.83 3.61 13.72
C HIS A 156 10.73 2.64 13.26
N PRO A 157 10.51 1.53 13.97
CA PRO A 157 9.53 0.52 13.53
C PRO A 157 8.11 1.08 13.58
N VAL A 158 7.28 0.66 12.64
CA VAL A 158 5.84 0.85 12.75
C VAL A 158 5.33 -0.15 13.78
N ALA A 159 5.12 0.33 14.99
CA ALA A 159 4.60 -0.48 16.09
C ALA A 159 3.18 0.00 16.43
N CYS A 160 2.21 -0.90 16.36
CA CYS A 160 0.86 -0.64 16.81
C CYS A 160 0.56 -1.52 18.05
N GLU A 161 0.45 -0.90 19.21
CA GLU A 161 0.06 -1.56 20.45
C GLU A 161 -1.46 -1.73 20.57
N GLU A 162 -2.21 -0.86 19.90
CA GLU A 162 -3.67 -0.86 19.92
C GLU A 162 -4.23 -1.83 18.86
N LYS A 163 -5.08 -2.76 19.29
CA LYS A 163 -5.79 -3.65 18.37
C LYS A 163 -7.17 -3.09 18.04
N TRP A 164 -7.54 -3.16 16.77
CA TRP A 164 -8.91 -2.91 16.36
C TRP A 164 -9.76 -4.15 16.63
N ASN A 165 -10.78 -4.03 17.45
CA ASN A 165 -11.57 -5.18 17.94
C ASN A 165 -12.87 -5.43 17.16
N ASP A 166 -13.32 -4.48 16.33
CA ASP A 166 -14.56 -4.60 15.56
C ASP A 166 -14.29 -5.23 14.19
N GLU A 167 -14.72 -6.46 14.01
CA GLU A 167 -14.51 -7.21 12.78
C GLU A 167 -15.62 -6.98 11.73
N PHE A 168 -16.00 -5.74 11.47
CA PHE A 168 -17.05 -5.33 10.52
C PHE A 168 -16.88 -5.89 9.10
N TRP A 169 -15.69 -6.36 8.76
CA TRP A 169 -15.37 -7.01 7.48
C TRP A 169 -15.85 -8.46 7.39
N LEU A 170 -16.21 -9.08 8.51
CA LEU A 170 -16.83 -10.39 8.52
C LEU A 170 -18.33 -10.25 8.25
N LYS A 171 -18.89 -11.21 7.50
CA LYS A 171 -20.36 -11.27 7.36
C LYS A 171 -20.96 -11.73 8.69
N GLU A 172 -21.99 -11.02 9.14
CA GLU A 172 -22.83 -11.55 10.20
C GLU A 172 -23.42 -12.89 9.72
N THR A 173 -23.04 -13.98 10.36
CA THR A 173 -23.73 -15.24 10.15
C THR A 173 -25.15 -15.11 10.65
N ALA A 174 -26.12 -15.11 9.72
CA ALA A 174 -27.53 -15.18 10.10
C ALA A 174 -27.73 -16.34 11.07
N LYS A 175 -28.13 -15.99 12.30
CA LYS A 175 -28.55 -16.97 13.30
C LYS A 175 -29.92 -17.51 12.98
#